data_bfb43a99d45340a212e21e704ef9aedf
#
_entry.id   bfb43a99d45340a212e21e704ef9aedf
#
_cell.length_a   1.000
_cell.length_b   1.000
_cell.length_c   1.000
_cell.angle_alpha   90.00
_cell.angle_beta   90.00
_cell.angle_gamma   90.00
#
_symmetry.space_group_name_H-M   'P 1'
#
loop_
_entity.id
_entity.type
_entity.pdbx_description
1 polymer ?
#
loop_
_entity_poly.entity_id
_entity_poly.type
_entity_poly.pdbx_seq_one_letter_code
_entity_poly.pdbx_strand_id
1 'polypeptide(L)'
;MTGVQTCALPISDALGRKLDDVAVYAREGITGERDPSSIGFAAIRGGDIVGDHTVLFAGIGERVEITHKSSSRVTYAQGSLRAARFLRDKSSGLYDMQDVLGLR
;
A
#
# COMPACT_ATOMS: atom_id res chain seq x y z
N MET A 1 -11.11 -5.42 -0.65
CA MET A 1 -9.92 -4.56 -0.96
C MET A 1 -8.70 -5.44 -1.04
N THR A 2 -7.91 -5.34 -2.09
CA THR A 2 -6.64 -6.07 -2.21
C THR A 2 -5.54 -5.40 -1.39
N GLY A 3 -4.47 -6.13 -1.01
CA GLY A 3 -3.33 -5.55 -0.29
C GLY A 3 -2.66 -4.39 -1.02
N VAL A 4 -2.68 -4.41 -2.35
CA VAL A 4 -2.13 -3.33 -3.20
C VAL A 4 -2.92 -2.02 -3.01
N GLN A 5 -4.25 -2.09 -2.98
CA GLN A 5 -5.10 -0.91 -2.74
C GLN A 5 -4.88 -0.34 -1.34
N THR A 6 -4.64 -1.18 -0.34
CA THR A 6 -4.36 -0.75 1.04
C THR A 6 -3.10 0.11 1.13
N CYS A 7 -2.06 -0.21 0.35
CA CYS A 7 -0.84 0.63 0.28
C CYS A 7 -1.09 1.93 -0.49
N ALA A 8 -1.97 1.93 -1.48
CA ALA A 8 -2.21 3.09 -2.34
C ALA A 8 -3.04 4.19 -1.69
N LEU A 9 -3.95 3.85 -0.76
CA LEU A 9 -4.79 4.83 -0.08
C LEU A 9 -3.99 5.92 0.63
N PRO A 10 -3.07 5.62 1.55
CA PRO A 10 -2.29 6.67 2.22
C PRO A 10 -1.39 7.45 1.26
N ILE A 11 -0.94 6.83 0.17
CA ILE A 11 -0.12 7.51 -0.85
C ILE A 11 -0.97 8.52 -1.64
N SER A 12 -2.16 8.13 -2.08
CA SER A 12 -3.07 9.03 -2.80
C SER A 12 -3.51 10.19 -1.91
N ASP A 13 -3.81 9.93 -0.65
CA ASP A 13 -4.17 10.96 0.33
C ASP A 13 -3.03 11.96 0.55
N ALA A 14 -1.80 11.47 0.70
CA ALA A 14 -0.61 12.32 0.83
C ALA A 14 -0.35 13.20 -0.40
N LEU A 15 -0.75 12.73 -1.58
CA LEU A 15 -0.67 13.48 -2.84
C LEU A 15 -1.89 14.39 -3.09
N GLY A 16 -2.87 14.41 -2.19
CA GLY A 16 -4.11 15.17 -2.36
C GLY A 16 -4.99 14.64 -3.49
N ARG A 17 -4.95 13.34 -3.76
CA ARG A 17 -5.69 12.69 -4.84
C ARG A 17 -6.70 11.70 -4.27
N LYS A 18 -7.89 11.62 -4.89
CA LYS A 18 -8.83 10.54 -4.61
C LYS A 18 -8.44 9.31 -5.42
N LEU A 19 -8.21 8.19 -4.74
CA LEU A 19 -7.77 6.96 -5.38
C LEU A 19 -8.72 6.51 -6.50
N ASP A 20 -10.03 6.57 -6.27
CA ASP A 20 -11.04 6.14 -7.24
C ASP A 20 -10.99 6.96 -8.55
N ASP A 21 -10.54 8.21 -8.49
CA ASP A 21 -10.45 9.09 -9.66
C ASP A 21 -9.18 8.87 -10.48
N VAL A 22 -8.11 8.36 -9.86
CA VAL A 22 -6.77 8.30 -10.48
C VAL A 22 -6.23 6.88 -10.66
N ALA A 23 -6.90 5.87 -10.12
CA ALA A 23 -6.43 4.49 -10.18
C ALA A 23 -6.58 3.89 -11.58
N VAL A 24 -5.50 3.27 -12.08
CA VAL A 24 -5.48 2.50 -13.33
C VAL A 24 -5.07 1.08 -12.97
N TYR A 25 -6.04 0.17 -12.97
CA TYR A 25 -5.84 -1.21 -12.50
C TYR A 25 -5.30 -2.16 -13.57
N ALA A 26 -5.45 -1.83 -14.83
CA ALA A 26 -4.94 -2.63 -15.93
C ALA A 26 -4.59 -1.74 -17.13
N ARG A 27 -3.57 -2.16 -17.87
CA ARG A 27 -3.23 -1.57 -19.17
C ARG A 27 -2.99 -2.70 -20.14
N GLU A 28 -3.78 -2.71 -21.21
CA GLU A 28 -3.71 -3.71 -22.27
C GLU A 28 -3.87 -3.04 -23.63
N GLY A 29 -3.10 -3.48 -24.59
CA GLY A 29 -3.13 -2.95 -25.96
C GLY A 29 -2.65 -1.50 -26.05
N ILE A 30 -3.21 -0.76 -27.03
CA ILE A 30 -2.89 0.66 -27.25
C ILE A 30 -3.85 1.51 -26.41
N THR A 31 -3.33 2.13 -25.35
CA THR A 31 -4.11 2.88 -24.36
C THR A 31 -3.99 4.40 -24.47
N GLY A 32 -3.22 4.88 -25.46
CA GLY A 32 -2.93 6.31 -25.62
C GLY A 32 -1.90 6.85 -24.62
N GLU A 33 -1.80 8.17 -24.55
CA GLU A 33 -0.87 8.84 -23.64
C GLU A 33 -1.31 8.67 -22.18
N ARG A 34 -0.33 8.46 -21.29
CA ARG A 34 -0.59 8.31 -19.85
C ARG A 34 -1.00 9.64 -19.23
N ASP A 35 -2.09 9.63 -18.46
CA ASP A 35 -2.43 10.76 -17.58
C ASP A 35 -1.39 10.87 -16.44
N PRO A 36 -0.69 12.02 -16.30
CA PRO A 36 0.33 12.21 -15.26
C PRO A 36 -0.20 12.11 -13.83
N SER A 37 -1.49 12.33 -13.62
CA SER A 37 -2.12 12.22 -12.29
C SER A 37 -2.45 10.78 -11.90
N SER A 38 -2.40 9.85 -12.84
CA SER A 38 -2.80 8.46 -12.62
C SER A 38 -1.84 7.70 -11.71
N ILE A 39 -2.40 6.78 -10.92
CA ILE A 39 -1.66 5.78 -10.13
C ILE A 39 -1.91 4.43 -10.76
N GLY A 40 -0.86 3.83 -11.33
CA GLY A 40 -0.92 2.52 -11.96
C GLY A 40 -0.76 1.38 -10.96
N PHE A 41 -1.51 0.31 -11.16
CA PHE A 41 -1.42 -0.92 -10.39
C PHE A 41 -0.97 -2.07 -11.28
N ALA A 42 -0.14 -2.94 -10.74
CA ALA A 42 0.18 -4.23 -11.34
C ALA A 42 0.18 -5.29 -10.24
N ALA A 43 -0.39 -6.45 -10.54
CA ALA A 43 -0.42 -7.57 -9.63
C ALA A 43 0.22 -8.79 -10.29
N ILE A 44 1.16 -9.42 -9.59
CA ILE A 44 1.86 -10.61 -10.03
C ILE A 44 1.57 -11.73 -9.02
N ARG A 45 1.25 -12.91 -9.52
CA ARG A 45 1.08 -14.13 -8.72
C ARG A 45 2.05 -15.18 -9.23
N GLY A 46 2.80 -15.80 -8.34
CA GLY A 46 3.76 -16.84 -8.73
C GLY A 46 4.45 -17.49 -7.53
N GLY A 47 4.87 -18.73 -7.69
CA GLY A 47 5.61 -19.48 -6.70
C GLY A 47 4.97 -19.49 -5.30
N ASP A 48 5.79 -19.39 -4.30
CA ASP A 48 5.43 -19.37 -2.88
C ASP A 48 5.47 -17.95 -2.25
N ILE A 49 5.38 -16.91 -3.09
CA ILE A 49 5.42 -15.52 -2.63
C ILE A 49 4.28 -15.25 -1.66
N VAL A 50 4.62 -14.91 -0.42
CA VAL A 50 3.63 -14.54 0.61
C VAL A 50 3.17 -13.10 0.42
N GLY A 51 4.10 -12.17 0.19
CA GLY A 51 3.75 -10.79 -0.09
C GLY A 51 4.98 -9.98 -0.47
N ASP A 52 5.01 -9.53 -1.71
CA ASP A 52 5.97 -8.56 -2.23
C ASP A 52 5.20 -7.31 -2.66
N HIS A 53 5.55 -6.17 -2.10
CA HIS A 53 4.92 -4.89 -2.38
C HIS A 53 5.97 -3.88 -2.76
N THR A 54 5.81 -3.23 -3.90
CA THR A 54 6.68 -2.16 -4.35
C THR A 54 5.86 -0.92 -4.69
N VAL A 55 6.26 0.21 -4.16
CA VAL A 55 5.78 1.52 -4.56
C VAL A 55 6.86 2.19 -5.38
N LEU A 56 6.52 2.59 -6.60
CA LEU A 56 7.43 3.25 -7.54
C LEU A 56 7.02 4.70 -7.73
N PHE A 57 7.92 5.61 -7.39
CA PHE A 57 7.80 7.03 -7.71
C PHE A 57 8.74 7.34 -8.89
N ALA A 58 8.16 7.54 -10.07
CA ALA A 58 8.90 7.80 -11.28
C ALA A 58 8.92 9.30 -11.60
N GLY A 59 10.10 9.90 -11.54
CA GLY A 59 10.35 11.28 -11.96
C GLY A 59 11.02 11.36 -13.33
N ILE A 60 11.39 12.56 -13.74
CA ILE A 60 12.15 12.79 -14.97
C ILE A 60 13.62 12.45 -14.70
N GLY A 61 14.11 11.40 -15.34
CA GLY A 61 15.51 10.96 -15.21
C GLY A 61 15.84 10.21 -13.91
N GLU A 62 14.86 10.01 -13.01
CA GLU A 62 15.08 9.31 -11.74
C GLU A 62 13.85 8.55 -11.29
N ARG A 63 14.05 7.59 -10.39
CA ARG A 63 13.00 6.82 -9.73
C ARG A 63 13.37 6.57 -8.28
N VAL A 64 12.35 6.53 -7.42
CA VAL A 64 12.47 6.03 -6.05
C VAL A 64 11.56 4.83 -5.89
N GLU A 65 12.07 3.74 -5.39
CA GLU A 65 11.31 2.52 -5.12
C GLU A 65 11.35 2.20 -3.63
N ILE A 66 10.19 1.91 -3.06
CA ILE A 66 10.07 1.39 -1.69
C ILE A 66 9.50 -0.01 -1.80
N THR A 67 10.29 -1.01 -1.42
CA THR A 67 9.94 -2.42 -1.55
C THR A 67 9.96 -3.13 -0.21
N HIS A 68 8.89 -3.85 0.08
CA HIS A 68 8.80 -4.78 1.20
C HIS A 68 8.54 -6.19 0.67
N LYS A 69 9.40 -7.13 1.05
CA LYS A 69 9.29 -8.55 0.69
C LYS A 69 9.09 -9.37 1.95
N SER A 70 8.02 -10.12 1.99
CA SER A 70 7.70 -11.02 3.09
C SER A 70 7.69 -12.46 2.60
N SER A 71 8.56 -13.29 3.18
CA SER A 71 8.64 -14.73 2.92
C SER A 71 7.89 -15.57 3.96
N SER A 72 7.35 -14.93 5.00
CA SER A 72 6.60 -15.60 6.08
C SER A 72 5.45 -14.72 6.57
N ARG A 73 4.35 -15.35 6.95
CA ARG A 73 3.20 -14.67 7.57
C ARG A 73 3.41 -14.33 9.05
N VAL A 74 4.49 -14.81 9.66
CA VAL A 74 4.82 -14.55 11.07
C VAL A 74 4.96 -13.05 11.35
N THR A 75 5.52 -12.28 10.43
CA THR A 75 5.65 -10.83 10.55
C THR A 75 4.29 -10.14 10.71
N TYR A 76 3.29 -10.58 9.96
CA TYR A 76 1.92 -10.04 10.06
C TYR A 76 1.25 -10.46 11.38
N ALA A 77 1.46 -11.70 11.81
CA ALA A 77 0.96 -12.19 13.11
C ALA A 77 1.56 -11.39 14.28
N GLN A 78 2.85 -11.08 14.23
CA GLN A 78 3.51 -10.24 15.24
C GLN A 78 2.94 -8.81 15.25
N GLY A 79 2.66 -8.23 14.09
CA GLY A 79 1.99 -6.94 13.96
C GLY A 79 0.60 -6.95 14.60
N SER A 80 -0.17 -8.01 14.38
CA SER A 80 -1.49 -8.20 14.97
C SER A 80 -1.43 -8.29 16.49
N LEU A 81 -0.46 -9.01 17.04
CA LEU A 81 -0.23 -9.09 18.49
C LEU A 81 0.15 -7.74 19.08
N ARG A 82 0.95 -6.95 18.38
CA ARG A 82 1.30 -5.58 18.80
C ARG A 82 0.05 -4.68 18.84
N ALA A 83 -0.79 -4.75 17.82
CA ALA A 83 -2.05 -4.02 17.79
C ALA A 83 -2.99 -4.44 18.92
N ALA A 84 -3.12 -5.74 19.19
CA ALA A 84 -3.92 -6.26 20.29
C ALA A 84 -3.43 -5.75 21.67
N ARG A 85 -2.12 -5.73 21.90
CA ARG A 85 -1.53 -5.18 23.13
C ARG A 85 -1.81 -3.68 23.28
N PHE A 86 -1.71 -2.92 22.20
CA PHE A 86 -2.03 -1.50 22.17
C PHE A 86 -3.50 -1.24 22.57
N LEU A 87 -4.42 -2.04 22.03
CA LEU A 87 -5.86 -1.88 22.29
C LEU A 87 -6.28 -2.23 23.72
N ARG A 88 -5.50 -3.05 24.44
CA ARG A 88 -5.85 -3.52 25.80
C ARG A 88 -6.19 -2.37 26.76
N ASP A 89 -5.45 -1.27 26.66
CA ASP A 89 -5.56 -0.14 27.57
C ASP A 89 -6.29 1.07 26.94
N LYS A 90 -7.02 0.83 25.85
CA LYS A 90 -7.75 1.87 25.11
C LYS A 90 -9.25 1.81 25.37
N SER A 91 -9.89 2.96 25.39
CA SER A 91 -11.36 3.08 25.36
C SER A 91 -11.90 2.71 23.97
N SER A 92 -13.23 2.61 23.85
CA SER A 92 -13.87 2.42 22.56
C SER A 92 -13.47 3.54 21.57
N GLY A 93 -13.18 3.16 20.32
CA GLY A 93 -12.76 4.10 19.29
C GLY A 93 -12.28 3.37 18.05
N LEU A 94 -11.95 4.13 17.02
CA LEU A 94 -11.32 3.63 15.80
C LEU A 94 -9.83 3.99 15.85
N TYR A 95 -9.00 2.97 15.76
CA TYR A 95 -7.55 3.09 15.77
C TYR A 95 -6.95 2.44 14.51
N ASP A 96 -5.85 2.97 14.04
CA ASP A 96 -5.11 2.40 12.92
C ASP A 96 -3.64 2.12 13.32
N MET A 97 -2.84 1.64 12.34
CA MET A 97 -1.45 1.31 12.61
C MET A 97 -0.58 2.53 12.91
N GLN A 98 -0.96 3.72 12.50
CA GLN A 98 -0.22 4.94 12.90
C GLN A 98 -0.35 5.19 14.39
N ASP A 99 -1.53 4.92 14.97
CA ASP A 99 -1.74 4.99 16.42
C ASP A 99 -0.91 3.93 17.15
N VAL A 100 -0.95 2.68 16.66
CA VAL A 100 -0.20 1.55 17.23
C VAL A 100 1.31 1.78 17.23
N LEU A 101 1.83 2.44 16.19
CA LEU A 101 3.24 2.73 16.02
C LEU A 101 3.68 4.06 16.67
N GLY A 102 2.74 4.84 17.19
CA GLY A 102 3.02 6.13 17.79
C GLY A 102 3.44 7.21 16.80
N LEU A 103 2.93 7.14 15.56
CA LEU A 103 3.23 8.08 14.49
C LEU A 103 2.32 9.31 14.50
N ARG A 104 1.30 9.30 15.34
CA ARG A 104 0.42 10.45 15.58
C ARG A 104 -0.15 10.44 17.01
#